data_7822a9d95a61d288a651f1bc5fa6b695
#
_entry.id   7822a9d95a61d288a651f1bc5fa6b695
#
_cell.length_a   1.000
_cell.length_b   1.000
_cell.length_c   1.000
_cell.angle_alpha   90.00
_cell.angle_beta   90.00
_cell.angle_gamma   90.00
#
_symmetry.space_group_name_H-M   'P 1'
#
loop_
_entity.id
_entity.type
_entity.pdbx_description
1 polymer ?
#
loop_
_entity_poly.entity_id
_entity_poly.type
_entity_poly.pdbx_seq_one_letter_code
_entity_poly.pdbx_strand_id
1 'polypeptide(L)'
;MDMAEVSIEEIRERLWTEVSYVLLDMDGTLLDKYFDDYFWEHLVPEKYAEKHNITFGRAKEELLKKYKAHEGTLNWTDIDFWSKELELDIPALKEQIRHLIEVHPHVEEFLSELNRAGKKVFLVTNAHYKTLTIKLRKTAIGQYFSKVITSFDMGLPKERVEFWQRAQRVLGFDREKSLFIDDTVDILYTAREFGIRYILLKTRANSKKNDENRADGFASISDFKELLPS
;
A
#
# COMPACT_ATOMS: atom_id res chain seq x y z
N MET A 1 -14.30 -0.52 -26.22
CA MET A 1 -14.82 -1.81 -25.73
C MET A 1 -15.27 -1.56 -24.31
N ASP A 2 -16.57 -1.58 -24.08
CA ASP A 2 -17.13 -1.48 -22.72
C ASP A 2 -16.56 -2.67 -21.94
N MET A 3 -15.65 -2.38 -21.00
CA MET A 3 -15.20 -3.40 -20.03
C MET A 3 -16.36 -3.53 -19.04
N ALA A 4 -17.19 -4.53 -19.24
CA ALA A 4 -18.17 -4.91 -18.23
C ALA A 4 -17.42 -5.03 -16.89
N GLU A 5 -17.98 -4.41 -15.87
CA GLU A 5 -17.42 -4.42 -14.53
C GLU A 5 -17.37 -5.89 -14.05
N VAL A 6 -16.16 -6.42 -13.94
CA VAL A 6 -15.95 -7.83 -13.52
C VAL A 6 -16.35 -7.93 -12.06
N SER A 7 -17.27 -8.85 -11.72
CA SER A 7 -17.75 -8.99 -10.34
C SER A 7 -16.66 -9.57 -9.41
N ILE A 8 -16.83 -9.36 -8.11
CA ILE A 8 -15.90 -9.92 -7.11
C ILE A 8 -15.93 -11.46 -7.14
N GLU A 9 -17.09 -12.06 -7.38
CA GLU A 9 -17.25 -13.51 -7.49
C GLU A 9 -16.45 -14.06 -8.67
N GLU A 10 -16.50 -13.38 -9.82
CA GLU A 10 -15.72 -13.75 -10.99
C GLU A 10 -14.22 -13.61 -10.73
N ILE A 11 -13.77 -12.49 -10.12
CA ILE A 11 -12.36 -12.30 -9.78
C ILE A 11 -11.89 -13.37 -8.79
N ARG A 12 -12.70 -13.73 -7.79
CA ARG A 12 -12.38 -14.81 -6.86
C ARG A 12 -12.22 -16.15 -7.58
N GLU A 13 -13.13 -16.52 -8.49
CA GLU A 13 -13.01 -17.73 -9.30
C GLU A 13 -11.73 -17.72 -10.13
N ARG A 14 -11.47 -16.62 -10.85
CA ARG A 14 -10.27 -16.47 -11.70
C ARG A 14 -8.97 -16.48 -10.90
N LEU A 15 -8.98 -15.92 -9.69
CA LEU A 15 -7.83 -15.94 -8.79
C LEU A 15 -7.34 -17.37 -8.57
N TRP A 16 -8.24 -18.31 -8.33
CA TRP A 16 -7.83 -19.68 -8.03
C TRP A 16 -7.60 -20.56 -9.26
N THR A 17 -8.19 -20.23 -10.41
CA THR A 17 -8.11 -21.03 -11.65
C THR A 17 -7.09 -20.50 -12.66
N GLU A 18 -7.00 -19.20 -12.90
CA GLU A 18 -6.25 -18.61 -14.01
C GLU A 18 -5.07 -17.73 -13.58
N VAL A 19 -5.22 -16.99 -12.47
CA VAL A 19 -4.19 -16.07 -11.97
C VAL A 19 -2.98 -16.87 -11.49
N SER A 20 -1.80 -16.44 -11.94
CA SER A 20 -0.51 -17.02 -11.53
C SER A 20 0.30 -16.06 -10.66
N TYR A 21 0.06 -14.76 -10.78
CA TYR A 21 0.79 -13.68 -10.13
C TYR A 21 -0.16 -12.80 -9.32
N VAL A 22 0.13 -12.60 -8.04
CA VAL A 22 -0.65 -11.71 -7.18
C VAL A 22 0.26 -10.60 -6.69
N LEU A 23 -0.04 -9.36 -7.08
CA LEU A 23 0.66 -8.16 -6.66
C LEU A 23 -0.17 -7.48 -5.59
N LEU A 24 0.43 -7.17 -4.47
CA LEU A 24 -0.26 -6.62 -3.31
C LEU A 24 0.43 -5.34 -2.85
N ASP A 25 -0.34 -4.29 -2.63
CA ASP A 25 0.12 -3.17 -1.85
C ASP A 25 0.22 -3.54 -0.36
N MET A 26 0.86 -2.68 0.43
CA MET A 26 1.07 -2.91 1.86
C MET A 26 0.15 -2.07 2.73
N ASP A 27 0.23 -0.76 2.64
CA ASP A 27 -0.32 0.19 3.60
C ASP A 27 -1.76 0.58 3.28
N GLY A 28 -2.72 0.15 4.09
CA GLY A 28 -4.15 0.25 3.80
C GLY A 28 -4.71 -0.95 3.05
N THR A 29 -3.83 -1.82 2.54
CA THR A 29 -4.20 -3.06 1.85
C THR A 29 -3.97 -4.28 2.74
N LEU A 30 -2.73 -4.65 3.01
CA LEU A 30 -2.38 -5.76 3.90
C LEU A 30 -2.25 -5.32 5.35
N LEU A 31 -1.74 -4.12 5.59
CA LEU A 31 -1.58 -3.53 6.91
C LEU A 31 -2.56 -2.39 7.11
N ASP A 32 -3.04 -2.29 8.35
CA ASP A 32 -3.90 -1.19 8.78
C ASP A 32 -3.18 0.16 8.61
N LYS A 33 -3.77 1.06 7.87
CA LYS A 33 -3.24 2.41 7.62
C LYS A 33 -3.21 3.29 8.87
N TYR A 34 -3.86 2.86 9.96
CA TYR A 34 -3.90 3.61 11.22
C TYR A 34 -2.50 4.00 11.72
N PHE A 35 -1.51 3.10 11.60
CA PHE A 35 -0.12 3.40 11.95
C PHE A 35 0.42 4.64 11.22
N ASP A 36 0.25 4.71 9.90
CA ASP A 36 0.77 5.82 9.08
C ASP A 36 -0.07 7.09 9.28
N ASP A 37 -1.40 6.98 9.35
CA ASP A 37 -2.28 8.11 9.61
C ASP A 37 -1.98 8.74 10.98
N TYR A 38 -1.87 7.92 12.04
CA TYR A 38 -1.49 8.40 13.36
C TYR A 38 -0.12 9.08 13.37
N PHE A 39 0.85 8.47 12.67
CA PHE A 39 2.19 9.02 12.55
C PHE A 39 2.20 10.43 11.96
N TRP A 40 1.63 10.59 10.75
CA TRP A 40 1.68 11.84 9.99
C TRP A 40 0.66 12.88 10.46
N GLU A 41 -0.49 12.46 11.00
CA GLU A 41 -1.55 13.37 11.42
C GLU A 41 -1.44 13.80 12.90
N HIS A 42 -0.72 13.03 13.73
CA HIS A 42 -0.64 13.26 15.17
C HIS A 42 0.78 13.36 15.70
N LEU A 43 1.60 12.30 15.60
CA LEU A 43 2.92 12.25 16.21
C LEU A 43 3.89 13.27 15.62
N VAL A 44 4.00 13.34 14.29
CA VAL A 44 4.88 14.32 13.63
C VAL A 44 4.47 15.75 13.93
N PRO A 45 3.18 16.16 13.83
CA PRO A 45 2.74 17.50 14.27
C PRO A 45 3.03 17.82 15.73
N GLU A 46 2.89 16.84 16.63
CA GLU A 46 3.24 17.02 18.05
C GLU A 46 4.73 17.33 18.22
N LYS A 47 5.60 16.51 17.64
CA LYS A 47 7.06 16.70 17.72
C LYS A 47 7.55 17.95 17.00
N TYR A 48 6.93 18.30 15.89
CA TYR A 48 7.20 19.56 15.19
C TYR A 48 6.79 20.78 16.02
N ALA A 49 5.61 20.74 16.65
CA ALA A 49 5.13 21.80 17.53
C ALA A 49 6.05 22.00 18.74
N GLU A 50 6.45 20.91 19.42
CA GLU A 50 7.41 20.93 20.53
C GLU A 50 8.73 21.59 20.10
N LYS A 51 9.29 21.16 18.97
CA LYS A 51 10.57 21.68 18.46
C LYS A 51 10.54 23.16 18.13
N HIS A 52 9.49 23.62 17.48
CA HIS A 52 9.37 25.02 17.01
C HIS A 52 8.68 25.94 18.02
N ASN A 53 8.29 25.44 19.19
CA ASN A 53 7.56 26.17 20.23
C ASN A 53 6.30 26.88 19.67
N ILE A 54 5.52 26.13 18.88
CA ILE A 54 4.24 26.58 18.31
C ILE A 54 3.10 25.67 18.76
N THR A 55 1.85 26.11 18.53
CA THR A 55 0.70 25.27 18.84
C THR A 55 0.57 24.09 17.88
N PHE A 56 -0.03 22.99 18.33
CA PHE A 56 -0.32 21.81 17.52
C PHE A 56 -1.11 22.14 16.22
N GLY A 57 -2.12 23.03 16.34
CA GLY A 57 -2.91 23.47 15.17
C GLY A 57 -2.06 24.16 14.11
N ARG A 58 -1.17 25.07 14.54
CA ARG A 58 -0.24 25.74 13.63
C ARG A 58 0.75 24.78 12.99
N ALA A 59 1.27 23.82 13.75
CA ALA A 59 2.15 22.77 13.23
C ALA A 59 1.45 21.95 12.13
N LYS A 60 0.19 21.54 12.33
CA LYS A 60 -0.60 20.84 11.33
C LYS A 60 -0.79 21.65 10.05
N GLU A 61 -1.10 22.93 10.14
CA GLU A 61 -1.25 23.81 8.97
C GLU A 61 0.04 23.95 8.17
N GLU A 62 1.17 24.15 8.84
CA GLU A 62 2.47 24.27 8.20
C GLU A 62 2.89 22.95 7.54
N LEU A 63 2.73 21.83 8.24
CA LEU A 63 3.05 20.49 7.72
C LEU A 63 2.16 20.10 6.54
N LEU A 64 0.86 20.40 6.57
CA LEU A 64 -0.05 20.11 5.46
C LEU A 64 0.39 20.82 4.17
N LYS A 65 0.88 22.07 4.26
CA LYS A 65 1.42 22.80 3.09
C LYS A 65 2.67 22.11 2.53
N LYS A 66 3.57 21.68 3.44
CA LYS A 66 4.78 20.94 3.05
C LYS A 66 4.42 19.60 2.40
N TYR A 67 3.52 18.84 2.97
CA TYR A 67 3.07 17.55 2.43
C TYR A 67 2.49 17.70 1.02
N LYS A 68 1.54 18.63 0.83
CA LYS A 68 0.93 18.87 -0.48
C LYS A 68 1.92 19.25 -1.58
N ALA A 69 3.03 19.91 -1.24
CA ALA A 69 4.05 20.28 -2.21
C ALA A 69 4.82 19.06 -2.78
N HIS A 70 4.75 17.91 -2.12
CA HIS A 70 5.47 16.69 -2.50
C HIS A 70 4.56 15.51 -2.86
N GLU A 71 3.23 15.70 -2.81
CA GLU A 71 2.25 14.69 -3.18
C GLU A 71 2.51 14.18 -4.62
N GLY A 72 2.41 12.86 -4.82
CA GLY A 72 2.67 12.22 -6.12
C GLY A 72 4.14 12.15 -6.54
N THR A 73 5.08 12.49 -5.65
CA THR A 73 6.53 12.35 -5.89
C THR A 73 7.15 11.28 -4.98
N LEU A 74 8.39 10.86 -5.28
CA LEU A 74 9.11 9.95 -4.37
C LEU A 74 9.37 10.56 -2.99
N ASN A 75 9.54 11.88 -2.90
CA ASN A 75 9.73 12.58 -1.62
C ASN A 75 8.54 12.41 -0.69
N TRP A 76 7.33 12.17 -1.24
CA TRP A 76 6.12 11.96 -0.44
C TRP A 76 6.28 10.84 0.61
N THR A 77 6.93 9.76 0.23
CA THR A 77 7.16 8.59 1.10
C THR A 77 8.60 8.47 1.60
N ASP A 78 9.50 9.39 1.21
CA ASP A 78 10.91 9.39 1.60
C ASP A 78 11.10 9.92 3.03
N ILE A 79 11.26 9.00 3.98
CA ILE A 79 11.46 9.38 5.38
C ILE A 79 12.82 9.99 5.68
N ASP A 80 13.82 9.83 4.81
CA ASP A 80 15.11 10.51 4.93
C ASP A 80 15.00 11.96 4.45
N PHE A 81 14.23 12.20 3.36
CA PHE A 81 13.86 13.54 2.95
C PHE A 81 13.10 14.27 4.06
N TRP A 82 12.05 13.66 4.62
CA TRP A 82 11.26 14.26 5.68
C TRP A 82 12.05 14.47 6.97
N SER A 83 13.02 13.60 7.28
CA SER A 83 13.91 13.79 8.43
C SER A 83 14.73 15.07 8.31
N LYS A 84 15.23 15.37 7.11
CA LYS A 84 15.97 16.61 6.83
C LYS A 84 15.06 17.83 6.79
N GLU A 85 13.93 17.72 6.10
CA GLU A 85 12.99 18.83 5.90
C GLU A 85 12.35 19.30 7.21
N LEU A 86 12.06 18.38 8.14
CA LEU A 86 11.46 18.68 9.43
C LEU A 86 12.48 18.73 10.56
N GLU A 87 13.74 18.35 10.27
CA GLU A 87 14.82 18.18 11.25
C GLU A 87 14.36 17.31 12.47
N LEU A 88 13.64 16.22 12.17
CA LEU A 88 13.17 15.22 13.13
C LEU A 88 13.75 13.86 12.74
N ASP A 89 14.05 13.02 13.72
CA ASP A 89 14.43 11.63 13.44
C ASP A 89 13.17 10.78 13.13
N ILE A 90 12.68 10.88 11.89
CA ILE A 90 11.47 10.19 11.43
C ILE A 90 11.57 8.66 11.62
N PRO A 91 12.69 8.00 11.27
CA PRO A 91 12.85 6.56 11.53
C PRO A 91 12.71 6.20 13.02
N ALA A 92 13.35 6.95 13.92
CA ALA A 92 13.26 6.70 15.36
C ALA A 92 11.83 6.93 15.90
N LEU A 93 11.14 7.97 15.41
CA LEU A 93 9.74 8.22 15.78
C LEU A 93 8.81 7.10 15.30
N LYS A 94 9.00 6.56 14.09
CA LYS A 94 8.23 5.41 13.61
C LYS A 94 8.47 4.16 14.46
N GLU A 95 9.70 3.92 14.86
CA GLU A 95 10.04 2.78 15.74
C GLU A 95 9.35 2.87 17.12
N GLN A 96 9.19 4.08 17.68
CA GLN A 96 8.50 4.27 18.96
C GLN A 96 7.03 3.80 18.93
N ILE A 97 6.36 3.98 17.80
CA ILE A 97 4.94 3.61 17.65
C ILE A 97 4.75 2.30 16.87
N ARG A 98 5.79 1.51 16.67
CA ARG A 98 5.70 0.22 15.93
C ARG A 98 4.63 -0.74 16.47
N HIS A 99 4.23 -0.56 17.73
CA HIS A 99 3.16 -1.36 18.34
C HIS A 99 1.79 -1.14 17.69
N LEU A 100 1.60 -0.03 16.94
CA LEU A 100 0.39 0.28 16.19
C LEU A 100 0.35 -0.41 14.80
N ILE A 101 1.44 -1.06 14.39
CA ILE A 101 1.46 -1.80 13.11
C ILE A 101 0.67 -3.09 13.29
N GLU A 102 -0.44 -3.20 12.58
CA GLU A 102 -1.33 -4.34 12.60
C GLU A 102 -1.58 -4.86 11.19
N VAL A 103 -1.72 -6.17 11.07
CA VAL A 103 -2.14 -6.85 9.83
C VAL A 103 -3.67 -6.85 9.79
N HIS A 104 -4.26 -6.56 8.64
CA HIS A 104 -5.71 -6.67 8.48
C HIS A 104 -6.19 -8.12 8.69
N PRO A 105 -7.44 -8.31 9.15
CA PRO A 105 -8.01 -9.66 9.31
C PRO A 105 -7.90 -10.50 8.03
N HIS A 106 -7.72 -11.81 8.19
CA HIS A 106 -7.64 -12.84 7.14
C HIS A 106 -6.50 -12.65 6.11
N VAL A 107 -5.62 -11.64 6.25
CA VAL A 107 -4.46 -11.44 5.35
C VAL A 107 -3.50 -12.61 5.41
N GLU A 108 -3.10 -13.06 6.60
CA GLU A 108 -2.14 -14.16 6.71
C GLU A 108 -2.71 -15.47 6.17
N GLU A 109 -4.00 -15.72 6.40
CA GLU A 109 -4.71 -16.86 5.84
C GLU A 109 -4.73 -16.80 4.31
N PHE A 110 -5.08 -15.65 3.74
CA PHE A 110 -5.08 -15.42 2.29
C PHE A 110 -3.70 -15.64 1.68
N LEU A 111 -2.64 -15.03 2.25
CA LEU A 111 -1.27 -15.19 1.79
C LEU A 111 -0.80 -16.66 1.86
N SER A 112 -1.19 -17.37 2.92
CA SER A 112 -0.88 -18.80 3.09
C SER A 112 -1.56 -19.64 2.01
N GLU A 113 -2.85 -19.39 1.71
CA GLU A 113 -3.58 -20.10 0.65
C GLU A 113 -2.98 -19.84 -0.73
N LEU A 114 -2.60 -18.58 -1.04
CA LEU A 114 -1.91 -18.26 -2.29
C LEU A 114 -0.61 -19.06 -2.47
N ASN A 115 0.21 -19.13 -1.41
CA ASN A 115 1.46 -19.90 -1.45
C ASN A 115 1.18 -21.40 -1.60
N ARG A 116 0.16 -21.95 -0.88
CA ARG A 116 -0.24 -23.35 -0.99
C ARG A 116 -0.70 -23.70 -2.40
N ALA A 117 -1.40 -22.76 -3.07
CA ALA A 117 -1.83 -22.91 -4.46
C ALA A 117 -0.70 -22.67 -5.49
N GLY A 118 0.54 -22.42 -5.04
CA GLY A 118 1.69 -22.19 -5.92
C GLY A 118 1.67 -20.86 -6.67
N LYS A 119 0.88 -19.89 -6.21
CA LYS A 119 0.86 -18.53 -6.80
C LYS A 119 2.15 -17.79 -6.48
N LYS A 120 2.64 -16.96 -7.40
CA LYS A 120 3.75 -16.04 -7.12
C LYS A 120 3.20 -14.76 -6.53
N VAL A 121 3.49 -14.52 -5.26
CA VAL A 121 3.02 -13.35 -4.51
C VAL A 121 4.12 -12.31 -4.45
N PHE A 122 3.81 -11.08 -4.85
CA PHE A 122 4.73 -9.94 -4.84
C PHE A 122 4.18 -8.80 -3.98
N LEU A 123 5.03 -8.24 -3.13
CA LEU A 123 4.74 -6.99 -2.44
C LEU A 123 5.23 -5.81 -3.29
N VAL A 124 4.32 -4.86 -3.57
CA VAL A 124 4.58 -3.70 -4.44
C VAL A 124 4.11 -2.44 -3.72
N THR A 125 5.02 -1.68 -3.11
CA THR A 125 4.68 -0.58 -2.22
C THR A 125 5.39 0.73 -2.56
N ASN A 126 4.75 1.86 -2.24
CA ASN A 126 5.40 3.16 -2.27
C ASN A 126 6.25 3.45 -1.02
N ALA A 127 6.20 2.59 0.00
CA ALA A 127 6.90 2.81 1.26
C ALA A 127 8.42 2.85 1.09
N HIS A 128 9.07 3.76 1.82
CA HIS A 128 10.52 3.80 1.92
C HIS A 128 11.05 2.53 2.62
N TYR A 129 12.21 2.03 2.18
CA TYR A 129 12.77 0.76 2.64
C TYR A 129 12.95 0.66 4.17
N LYS A 130 13.23 1.77 4.88
CA LYS A 130 13.35 1.78 6.35
C LYS A 130 11.99 1.53 7.00
N THR A 131 10.92 2.17 6.52
CA THR A 131 9.55 1.92 7.00
C THR A 131 9.12 0.50 6.70
N LEU A 132 9.37 0.03 5.48
CA LEU A 132 9.10 -1.35 5.08
C LEU A 132 9.79 -2.36 6.02
N THR A 133 11.05 -2.13 6.37
CA THR A 133 11.81 -3.00 7.28
C THR A 133 11.17 -3.07 8.67
N ILE A 134 10.75 -1.92 9.24
CA ILE A 134 10.05 -1.89 10.53
C ILE A 134 8.77 -2.73 10.47
N LYS A 135 7.96 -2.53 9.42
CA LYS A 135 6.66 -3.19 9.22
C LYS A 135 6.81 -4.70 9.04
N LEU A 136 7.69 -5.14 8.14
CA LEU A 136 7.91 -6.57 7.89
C LEU A 136 8.50 -7.30 9.11
N ARG A 137 9.39 -6.64 9.86
CA ARG A 137 9.93 -7.20 11.11
C ARG A 137 8.85 -7.36 12.18
N LYS A 138 7.90 -6.42 12.27
CA LYS A 138 6.81 -6.44 13.27
C LYS A 138 5.77 -7.50 12.94
N THR A 139 5.42 -7.68 11.66
CA THR A 139 4.27 -8.48 11.22
C THR A 139 4.65 -9.88 10.74
N ALA A 140 5.93 -10.10 10.43
CA ALA A 140 6.44 -11.35 9.87
C ALA A 140 5.78 -11.81 8.54
N ILE A 141 4.95 -10.98 7.88
CA ILE A 141 4.31 -11.36 6.60
C ILE A 141 5.30 -11.44 5.43
N GLY A 142 6.53 -10.93 5.60
CA GLY A 142 7.57 -10.94 4.58
C GLY A 142 7.89 -12.34 4.01
N GLN A 143 7.67 -13.39 4.80
CA GLN A 143 7.90 -14.79 4.40
C GLN A 143 6.99 -15.28 3.26
N TYR A 144 5.85 -14.63 3.04
CA TYR A 144 4.88 -15.02 2.02
C TYR A 144 5.22 -14.49 0.63
N PHE A 145 6.11 -13.51 0.50
CA PHE A 145 6.40 -12.86 -0.78
C PHE A 145 7.58 -13.51 -1.50
N SER A 146 7.37 -13.84 -2.77
CA SER A 146 8.44 -14.30 -3.67
C SER A 146 9.45 -13.19 -3.96
N LYS A 147 8.97 -11.94 -4.04
CA LYS A 147 9.78 -10.71 -4.14
C LYS A 147 9.03 -9.54 -3.54
N VAL A 148 9.80 -8.55 -3.08
CA VAL A 148 9.35 -7.26 -2.58
C VAL A 148 10.00 -6.18 -3.41
N ILE A 149 9.22 -5.21 -3.91
CA ILE A 149 9.73 -4.01 -4.59
C ILE A 149 9.08 -2.76 -4.02
N THR A 150 9.86 -1.70 -4.02
CA THR A 150 9.43 -0.36 -3.59
C THR A 150 9.45 0.63 -4.75
N SER A 151 8.78 1.77 -4.59
CA SER A 151 8.90 2.90 -5.53
C SER A 151 10.35 3.39 -5.66
N PHE A 152 11.15 3.25 -4.61
CA PHE A 152 12.56 3.63 -4.61
C PHE A 152 13.43 2.70 -5.47
N ASP A 153 13.14 1.39 -5.46
CA ASP A 153 13.81 0.43 -6.35
C ASP A 153 13.52 0.75 -7.83
N MET A 154 12.34 1.24 -8.10
CA MET A 154 11.90 1.60 -9.46
C MET A 154 12.27 3.04 -9.84
N GLY A 155 12.61 3.90 -8.88
CA GLY A 155 12.87 5.32 -9.09
C GLY A 155 11.65 6.14 -9.50
N LEU A 156 10.44 5.61 -9.29
CA LEU A 156 9.15 6.21 -9.66
C LEU A 156 8.06 5.71 -8.70
N PRO A 157 7.06 6.54 -8.34
CA PRO A 157 5.91 6.09 -7.57
C PRO A 157 4.94 5.26 -8.42
N LYS A 158 4.10 4.45 -7.77
CA LYS A 158 3.12 3.54 -8.42
C LYS A 158 2.06 4.26 -9.27
N GLU A 159 1.86 5.52 -9.02
CA GLU A 159 0.99 6.44 -9.77
C GLU A 159 1.49 6.73 -11.19
N ARG A 160 2.65 6.21 -11.56
CA ARG A 160 3.24 6.37 -12.90
C ARG A 160 3.22 5.04 -13.65
N VAL A 161 2.72 5.05 -14.88
CA VAL A 161 2.68 3.84 -15.74
C VAL A 161 4.08 3.26 -15.96
N GLU A 162 5.10 4.11 -16.02
CA GLU A 162 6.49 3.70 -16.18
C GLU A 162 7.02 2.87 -14.98
N PHE A 163 6.46 3.08 -13.78
CA PHE A 163 6.72 2.22 -12.62
C PHE A 163 6.37 0.77 -12.95
N TRP A 164 5.16 0.52 -13.47
CA TRP A 164 4.65 -0.80 -13.81
C TRP A 164 5.46 -1.49 -14.91
N GLN A 165 5.94 -0.71 -15.90
CA GLN A 165 6.85 -1.23 -16.93
C GLN A 165 8.17 -1.72 -16.34
N ARG A 166 8.74 -1.00 -15.37
CA ARG A 166 9.97 -1.39 -14.66
C ARG A 166 9.70 -2.58 -13.74
N ALA A 167 8.63 -2.53 -12.97
CA ALA A 167 8.20 -3.60 -12.07
C ALA A 167 8.02 -4.93 -12.82
N GLN A 168 7.38 -4.92 -13.99
CA GLN A 168 7.22 -6.12 -14.82
C GLN A 168 8.55 -6.73 -15.24
N ARG A 169 9.53 -5.91 -15.65
CA ARG A 169 10.86 -6.39 -16.02
C ARG A 169 11.60 -7.04 -14.85
N VAL A 170 11.44 -6.50 -13.64
CA VAL A 170 12.11 -7.01 -12.43
C VAL A 170 11.42 -8.24 -11.87
N LEU A 171 10.08 -8.25 -11.83
CA LEU A 171 9.28 -9.32 -11.25
C LEU A 171 9.01 -10.47 -12.23
N GLY A 172 8.96 -10.18 -13.54
CA GLY A 172 8.71 -11.18 -14.58
C GLY A 172 7.28 -11.72 -14.60
N PHE A 173 6.29 -10.90 -14.21
CA PHE A 173 4.89 -11.32 -14.24
C PHE A 173 4.23 -11.13 -15.62
N ASP A 174 3.24 -11.95 -15.91
CA ASP A 174 2.37 -11.84 -17.06
C ASP A 174 1.12 -11.02 -16.67
N ARG A 175 0.89 -9.90 -17.34
CA ARG A 175 -0.23 -8.99 -17.05
C ARG A 175 -1.60 -9.68 -17.17
N GLU A 176 -1.75 -10.56 -18.17
CA GLU A 176 -3.00 -11.28 -18.41
C GLU A 176 -3.33 -12.33 -17.33
N LYS A 177 -2.31 -12.76 -16.56
CA LYS A 177 -2.42 -13.74 -15.48
C LYS A 177 -2.15 -13.12 -14.11
N SER A 178 -2.34 -11.82 -13.98
CA SER A 178 -2.04 -11.07 -12.76
C SER A 178 -3.28 -10.47 -12.14
N LEU A 179 -3.34 -10.53 -10.80
CA LEU A 179 -4.24 -9.77 -9.95
C LEU A 179 -3.42 -8.73 -9.18
N PHE A 180 -3.91 -7.49 -9.14
CA PHE A 180 -3.38 -6.41 -8.30
C PHE A 180 -4.43 -5.91 -7.32
N ILE A 181 -4.05 -5.72 -6.05
CA ILE A 181 -4.91 -5.22 -4.98
C ILE A 181 -4.24 -4.04 -4.29
N ASP A 182 -4.95 -2.91 -4.19
CA ASP A 182 -4.48 -1.66 -3.59
C ASP A 182 -5.67 -0.88 -2.99
N ASP A 183 -5.42 0.00 -2.01
CA ASP A 183 -6.43 0.87 -1.42
C ASP A 183 -6.53 2.24 -2.12
N THR A 184 -5.59 2.55 -3.01
CA THR A 184 -5.44 3.86 -3.66
C THR A 184 -5.94 3.83 -5.10
N VAL A 185 -7.03 4.53 -5.36
CA VAL A 185 -7.74 4.52 -6.65
C VAL A 185 -6.87 4.96 -7.83
N ASP A 186 -6.05 6.00 -7.66
CA ASP A 186 -5.18 6.51 -8.73
C ASP A 186 -4.12 5.49 -9.14
N ILE A 187 -3.64 4.70 -8.19
CA ILE A 187 -2.71 3.59 -8.46
C ILE A 187 -3.41 2.47 -9.25
N LEU A 188 -4.68 2.17 -8.92
CA LEU A 188 -5.45 1.18 -9.67
C LEU A 188 -5.68 1.61 -11.11
N TYR A 189 -5.94 2.90 -11.35
CA TYR A 189 -6.07 3.43 -12.72
C TYR A 189 -4.78 3.26 -13.52
N THR A 190 -3.61 3.58 -12.95
CA THR A 190 -2.33 3.40 -13.65
C THR A 190 -1.97 1.95 -13.88
N ALA A 191 -2.32 1.06 -12.95
CA ALA A 191 -2.16 -0.39 -13.12
C ALA A 191 -3.06 -0.94 -14.24
N ARG A 192 -4.29 -0.42 -14.35
CA ARG A 192 -5.23 -0.74 -15.44
C ARG A 192 -4.72 -0.21 -16.79
N GLU A 193 -4.25 1.03 -16.84
CA GLU A 193 -3.66 1.61 -18.05
C GLU A 193 -2.45 0.81 -18.53
N PHE A 194 -1.64 0.33 -17.60
CA PHE A 194 -0.53 -0.58 -17.91
C PHE A 194 -1.01 -1.92 -18.46
N GLY A 195 -2.23 -2.36 -18.16
CA GLY A 195 -2.86 -3.57 -18.68
C GLY A 195 -2.81 -4.76 -17.71
N ILE A 196 -2.76 -4.57 -16.41
CA ILE A 196 -3.01 -5.66 -15.46
C ILE A 196 -4.48 -6.05 -15.56
N ARG A 197 -4.73 -7.35 -15.79
CA ARG A 197 -6.07 -7.85 -16.13
C ARG A 197 -7.06 -7.78 -14.98
N TYR A 198 -6.67 -8.24 -13.80
CA TYR A 198 -7.55 -8.29 -12.64
C TYR A 198 -7.09 -7.26 -11.61
N ILE A 199 -8.00 -6.38 -11.22
CA ILE A 199 -7.71 -5.28 -10.29
C ILE A 199 -8.82 -5.20 -9.26
N LEU A 200 -8.44 -5.11 -7.98
CA LEU A 200 -9.35 -4.98 -6.86
C LEU A 200 -9.01 -3.76 -6.01
N LEU A 201 -10.04 -3.05 -5.60
CA LEU A 201 -9.95 -2.01 -4.59
C LEU A 201 -10.13 -2.59 -3.20
N LYS A 202 -9.20 -2.31 -2.28
CA LYS A 202 -9.37 -2.56 -0.86
C LYS A 202 -10.08 -1.35 -0.22
N THR A 203 -11.31 -1.52 0.26
CA THR A 203 -12.17 -0.40 0.68
C THR A 203 -11.89 0.09 2.09
N ARG A 204 -11.58 -0.81 3.02
CA ARG A 204 -11.28 -0.49 4.43
C ARG A 204 -9.79 -0.43 4.68
N ALA A 205 -9.19 0.74 4.42
CA ALA A 205 -7.76 0.94 4.61
C ALA A 205 -7.37 1.18 6.07
N ASN A 206 -8.21 1.87 6.86
CA ASN A 206 -7.96 2.24 8.25
C ASN A 206 -9.10 1.76 9.16
N SER A 207 -8.77 0.90 10.13
CA SER A 207 -9.76 0.29 11.04
C SER A 207 -10.40 1.29 12.02
N LYS A 208 -9.78 2.44 12.24
CA LYS A 208 -10.26 3.47 13.17
C LYS A 208 -11.09 4.57 12.50
N LYS A 209 -11.12 4.59 11.16
CA LYS A 209 -11.95 5.50 10.38
C LYS A 209 -13.17 4.74 9.86
N ASN A 210 -14.32 5.42 9.78
CA ASN A 210 -15.54 4.84 9.20
C ASN A 210 -15.60 5.03 7.68
N ASP A 211 -14.57 5.64 7.11
CA ASP A 211 -14.50 5.92 5.68
C ASP A 211 -14.16 4.63 4.92
N GLU A 212 -14.88 4.38 3.85
CA GLU A 212 -14.58 3.32 2.91
C GLU A 212 -14.17 3.95 1.58
N ASN A 213 -13.03 3.53 1.04
CA ASN A 213 -12.65 3.89 -0.31
C ASN A 213 -13.67 3.30 -1.29
N ARG A 214 -14.25 4.13 -2.14
CA ARG A 214 -15.17 3.69 -3.18
C ARG A 214 -14.76 4.32 -4.50
N ALA A 215 -14.79 3.54 -5.56
CA ALA A 215 -14.57 4.03 -6.91
C ALA A 215 -15.40 3.20 -7.88
N ASP A 216 -16.13 3.89 -8.74
CA ASP A 216 -16.84 3.25 -9.83
C ASP A 216 -15.85 2.59 -10.80
N GLY A 217 -16.24 1.45 -11.31
CA GLY A 217 -15.44 0.71 -12.29
C GLY A 217 -14.32 -0.15 -11.72
N PHE A 218 -14.26 -0.38 -10.39
CA PHE A 218 -13.42 -1.39 -9.77
C PHE A 218 -14.24 -2.31 -8.86
N ALA A 219 -14.12 -3.62 -9.05
CA ALA A 219 -14.55 -4.57 -8.04
C ALA A 219 -13.77 -4.33 -6.76
N SER A 220 -14.39 -4.54 -5.61
CA SER A 220 -13.79 -4.18 -4.33
C SER A 220 -14.01 -5.24 -3.26
N ILE A 221 -13.09 -5.26 -2.29
CA ILE A 221 -13.19 -6.08 -1.08
C ILE A 221 -13.03 -5.21 0.16
N SER A 222 -13.76 -5.54 1.20
CA SER A 222 -13.57 -4.97 2.53
C SER A 222 -12.64 -5.84 3.40
N ASP A 223 -12.63 -7.15 3.13
CA ASP A 223 -11.92 -8.15 3.91
C ASP A 223 -11.39 -9.26 2.98
N PHE A 224 -10.17 -9.73 3.25
CA PHE A 224 -9.53 -10.77 2.44
C PHE A 224 -10.23 -12.14 2.49
N LYS A 225 -11.09 -12.39 3.50
CA LYS A 225 -11.93 -13.60 3.52
C LYS A 225 -12.83 -13.74 2.28
N GLU A 226 -13.19 -12.61 1.65
CA GLU A 226 -13.99 -12.58 0.42
C GLU A 226 -13.30 -13.24 -0.78
N LEU A 227 -11.97 -13.35 -0.70
CA LEU A 227 -11.12 -13.98 -1.74
C LEU A 227 -10.67 -15.40 -1.39
N LEU A 228 -10.97 -15.91 -0.18
CA LEU A 228 -10.57 -17.26 0.19
C LEU A 228 -11.28 -18.31 -0.69
N PRO A 229 -10.63 -19.45 -0.94
CA PRO A 229 -11.27 -20.57 -1.66
C PRO A 229 -12.48 -21.07 -0.88
N SER A 230 -13.50 -21.54 -1.62
CA SER A 230 -14.74 -22.10 -1.07
C SER A 230 -14.50 -23.46 -0.46
#